data_cd8756c30283c5fa1c4b004dfa5737eb
#
_entry.id   cd8756c30283c5fa1c4b004dfa5737eb
#
_cell.length_a   1.000
_cell.length_b   1.000
_cell.length_c   1.000
_cell.angle_alpha   90.00
_cell.angle_beta   90.00
_cell.angle_gamma   90.00
#
_symmetry.space_group_name_H-M   'P 1'
#
loop_
_entity.id
_entity.type
_entity.pdbx_description
1 polymer ?
#
loop_
_entity_poly.entity_id
_entity_poly.type
_entity_poly.pdbx_seq_one_letter_code
_entity_poly.pdbx_strand_id
1 'polypeptide(L)'
;MAKRRPSGDGMVRKKEDGRWEGRIVVGHKANGAPIFRYVYGRTQKELLSKLHQSIETYQDVELTEDSRMTLGEWLDRWLDEYKAGTIRHSTMYGYRQYARLYIKPILGDKVISRITSTDIQRMYTKLKREGRIHEHPEYGYQLSD
;
A
#
# COMPACT_ATOMS: atom_id res chain seq x y z
N MET A 1 13.28 -39.57 3.26
CA MET A 1 12.95 -38.67 2.12
C MET A 1 12.29 -37.42 2.65
N ALA A 2 12.81 -36.23 2.34
CA ALA A 2 12.21 -34.99 2.75
C ALA A 2 10.87 -34.80 2.00
N LYS A 3 9.77 -34.66 2.76
CA LYS A 3 8.42 -34.46 2.23
C LYS A 3 8.39 -33.17 1.44
N ARG A 4 8.07 -33.24 0.15
CA ARG A 4 7.96 -32.05 -0.72
C ARG A 4 6.83 -31.14 -0.19
N ARG A 5 7.14 -29.86 0.06
CA ARG A 5 6.14 -28.91 0.54
C ARG A 5 5.03 -28.69 -0.51
N PRO A 6 3.77 -28.45 -0.08
CA PRO A 6 2.69 -28.11 -0.97
C PRO A 6 3.05 -26.89 -1.84
N SER A 7 2.51 -26.87 -3.06
CA SER A 7 2.62 -25.71 -3.94
C SER A 7 1.85 -24.53 -3.30
N GLY A 8 2.54 -23.42 -3.02
CA GLY A 8 1.96 -22.24 -2.35
C GLY A 8 2.66 -21.85 -1.03
N ASP A 9 3.33 -22.78 -0.36
CA ASP A 9 4.00 -22.54 0.94
C ASP A 9 5.26 -21.65 0.86
N GLY A 10 5.58 -21.12 -0.30
CA GLY A 10 6.77 -20.30 -0.52
C GLY A 10 8.08 -21.11 -0.50
N MET A 11 9.15 -20.48 -0.93
CA MET A 11 10.49 -21.05 -0.93
C MET A 11 11.24 -20.62 0.33
N VAL A 12 11.93 -21.55 0.98
CA VAL A 12 12.76 -21.30 2.18
C VAL A 12 14.17 -21.84 1.95
N ARG A 13 15.17 -20.99 2.21
CA ARG A 13 16.59 -21.39 2.15
C ARG A 13 17.38 -20.74 3.28
N LYS A 14 18.47 -21.39 3.68
CA LYS A 14 19.47 -20.79 4.57
C LYS A 14 20.52 -20.10 3.71
N LYS A 15 20.84 -18.85 4.04
CA LYS A 15 21.89 -18.08 3.36
C LYS A 15 23.27 -18.41 3.95
N GLU A 16 24.32 -18.08 3.24
CA GLU A 16 25.70 -18.26 3.66
C GLU A 16 26.03 -17.48 4.95
N ASP A 17 25.37 -16.31 5.14
CA ASP A 17 25.47 -15.48 6.34
C ASP A 17 24.72 -16.05 7.57
N GLY A 18 24.20 -17.28 7.46
CA GLY A 18 23.49 -17.99 8.52
C GLY A 18 22.02 -17.60 8.70
N ARG A 19 21.55 -16.52 8.06
CA ARG A 19 20.14 -16.10 8.10
C ARG A 19 19.27 -16.99 7.23
N TRP A 20 18.01 -17.08 7.60
CA TRP A 20 17.01 -17.76 6.80
C TRP A 20 16.26 -16.77 5.93
N GLU A 21 16.07 -17.11 4.66
CA GLU A 21 15.33 -16.35 3.67
C GLU A 21 14.16 -17.18 3.15
N GLY A 22 12.98 -16.57 3.11
CA GLY A 22 11.80 -17.11 2.44
C GLY A 22 11.29 -16.15 1.38
N ARG A 23 10.62 -16.66 0.36
CA ARG A 23 9.93 -15.85 -0.63
C ARG A 23 8.59 -16.45 -0.99
N ILE A 24 7.61 -15.58 -1.19
CA ILE A 24 6.28 -15.91 -1.72
C ILE A 24 6.02 -15.12 -2.98
N VAL A 25 5.19 -15.65 -3.86
CA VAL A 25 4.66 -14.90 -5.00
C VAL A 25 3.47 -14.10 -4.49
N VAL A 26 3.48 -12.78 -4.71
CA VAL A 26 2.43 -11.87 -4.27
C VAL A 26 1.69 -11.21 -5.43
N GLY A 27 2.03 -11.57 -6.66
CA GLY A 27 1.39 -11.10 -7.88
C GLY A 27 2.24 -11.36 -9.10
N HIS A 28 1.80 -10.87 -10.26
CA HIS A 28 2.48 -11.03 -11.54
C HIS A 28 2.61 -9.68 -12.24
N LYS A 29 3.68 -9.53 -13.01
CA LYS A 29 3.89 -8.40 -13.90
C LYS A 29 3.01 -8.55 -15.16
N ALA A 30 2.87 -7.48 -15.93
CA ALA A 30 2.14 -7.51 -17.20
C ALA A 30 2.67 -8.57 -18.19
N ASN A 31 3.95 -8.92 -18.11
CA ASN A 31 4.58 -9.98 -18.91
C ASN A 31 4.46 -11.39 -18.30
N GLY A 32 3.65 -11.57 -17.25
CA GLY A 32 3.44 -12.85 -16.57
C GLY A 32 4.55 -13.25 -15.58
N ALA A 33 5.63 -12.49 -15.45
CA ALA A 33 6.70 -12.79 -14.51
C ALA A 33 6.23 -12.59 -13.05
N PRO A 34 6.57 -13.50 -12.10
CA PRO A 34 6.11 -13.40 -10.73
C PRO A 34 6.77 -12.24 -9.98
N ILE A 35 5.98 -11.55 -9.16
CA ILE A 35 6.44 -10.57 -8.18
C ILE A 35 6.66 -11.28 -6.87
N PHE A 36 7.91 -11.26 -6.36
CA PHE A 36 8.27 -11.91 -5.12
C PHE A 36 8.31 -10.93 -3.95
N ARG A 37 7.81 -11.39 -2.80
CA ARG A 37 8.08 -10.78 -1.51
C ARG A 37 9.04 -11.67 -0.73
N TYR A 38 10.11 -11.05 -0.21
CA TYR A 38 11.12 -11.72 0.59
C TYR A 38 10.89 -11.46 2.07
N VAL A 39 11.10 -12.52 2.87
CA VAL A 39 10.98 -12.51 4.32
C VAL A 39 12.25 -13.09 4.90
N TYR A 40 12.74 -12.54 6.01
CA TYR A 40 13.99 -12.93 6.64
C TYR A 40 13.77 -13.29 8.10
N GLY A 41 14.49 -14.31 8.59
CA GLY A 41 14.49 -14.72 9.98
C GLY A 41 15.89 -15.15 10.44
N ARG A 42 16.16 -14.98 11.73
CA ARG A 42 17.40 -15.49 12.35
C ARG A 42 17.35 -17.00 12.51
N THR A 43 16.17 -17.53 12.74
CA THR A 43 15.90 -18.98 12.86
C THR A 43 14.88 -19.42 11.81
N GLN A 44 14.88 -20.71 11.49
CA GLN A 44 13.89 -21.28 10.57
C GLN A 44 12.46 -21.12 11.11
N LYS A 45 12.27 -21.28 12.43
CA LYS A 45 10.95 -21.13 13.08
C LYS A 45 10.43 -19.70 12.95
N GLU A 46 11.27 -18.71 13.21
CA GLU A 46 10.93 -17.29 13.06
C GLU A 46 10.58 -16.97 11.61
N LEU A 47 11.38 -17.47 10.65
CA LEU A 47 11.09 -17.27 9.24
C LEU A 47 9.74 -17.87 8.85
N LEU A 48 9.43 -19.09 9.25
CA LEU A 48 8.17 -19.75 8.91
C LEU A 48 6.97 -19.01 9.48
N SER A 49 7.05 -18.51 10.72
CA SER A 49 6.00 -17.68 11.30
C SER A 49 5.75 -16.41 10.49
N LYS A 50 6.81 -15.69 10.12
CA LYS A 50 6.72 -14.48 9.29
C LYS A 50 6.23 -14.79 7.87
N LEU A 51 6.59 -15.94 7.32
CA LEU A 51 6.18 -16.38 5.99
C LEU A 51 4.67 -16.67 5.97
N HIS A 52 4.16 -17.41 6.95
CA HIS A 52 2.72 -17.66 7.08
C HIS A 52 1.93 -16.37 7.24
N GLN A 53 2.37 -15.47 8.11
CA GLN A 53 1.74 -14.15 8.26
C GLN A 53 1.74 -13.36 6.95
N SER A 54 2.81 -13.45 6.17
CA SER A 54 2.86 -12.81 4.84
C SER A 54 1.92 -13.48 3.84
N ILE A 55 1.80 -14.82 3.86
CA ILE A 55 0.85 -15.54 3.01
C ILE A 55 -0.58 -15.10 3.35
N GLU A 56 -0.96 -15.11 4.62
CA GLU A 56 -2.29 -14.64 5.07
C GLU A 56 -2.58 -13.20 4.65
N THR A 57 -1.59 -12.31 4.75
CA THR A 57 -1.73 -10.90 4.38
C THR A 57 -1.95 -10.71 2.87
N TYR A 58 -1.35 -11.56 2.04
CA TYR A 58 -1.38 -11.42 0.58
C TYR A 58 -2.22 -12.49 -0.14
N GLN A 59 -2.91 -13.36 0.59
CA GLN A 59 -3.66 -14.49 0.02
C GLN A 59 -4.73 -14.05 -0.98
N ASP A 60 -5.37 -12.90 -0.70
CA ASP A 60 -6.46 -12.34 -1.51
C ASP A 60 -6.04 -11.08 -2.29
N VAL A 61 -4.74 -10.76 -2.33
CA VAL A 61 -4.23 -9.53 -2.96
C VAL A 61 -3.18 -9.88 -4.01
N GLU A 62 -3.53 -9.72 -5.28
CA GLU A 62 -2.58 -9.77 -6.37
C GLU A 62 -1.88 -8.41 -6.51
N LEU A 63 -0.59 -8.34 -6.14
CA LEU A 63 0.21 -7.13 -6.33
C LEU A 63 0.64 -7.03 -7.80
N THR A 64 0.23 -5.95 -8.44
CA THR A 64 0.67 -5.56 -9.78
C THR A 64 1.84 -4.58 -9.71
N GLU A 65 2.39 -4.19 -10.86
CA GLU A 65 3.40 -3.11 -10.91
C GLU A 65 2.85 -1.79 -10.37
N ASP A 66 1.56 -1.54 -10.58
CA ASP A 66 0.84 -0.36 -10.07
C ASP A 66 0.79 -0.31 -8.53
N SER A 67 0.89 -1.45 -7.84
CA SER A 67 0.94 -1.47 -6.37
C SER A 67 2.23 -0.90 -5.77
N ARG A 68 3.23 -0.57 -6.61
CA ARG A 68 4.43 0.17 -6.23
C ARG A 68 4.25 1.68 -6.28
N MET A 69 3.17 2.14 -6.89
CA MET A 69 2.84 3.56 -6.95
C MET A 69 2.61 4.12 -5.54
N THR A 70 2.88 5.39 -5.37
CA THR A 70 2.46 6.12 -4.18
C THR A 70 0.95 6.32 -4.18
N LEU A 71 0.38 6.55 -3.00
CA LEU A 71 -1.06 6.86 -2.91
C LEU A 71 -1.40 8.13 -3.69
N GLY A 72 -0.51 9.13 -3.70
CA GLY A 72 -0.70 10.36 -4.44
C GLY A 72 -0.82 10.14 -5.94
N GLU A 73 0.12 9.38 -6.52
CA GLU A 73 0.11 9.00 -7.94
C GLU A 73 -1.13 8.18 -8.30
N TRP A 74 -1.50 7.22 -7.45
CA TRP A 74 -2.70 6.42 -7.67
C TRP A 74 -3.99 7.25 -7.60
N LEU A 75 -4.10 8.20 -6.66
CA LEU A 75 -5.26 9.09 -6.56
C LEU A 75 -5.43 9.94 -7.81
N ASP A 76 -4.35 10.49 -8.37
CA ASP A 76 -4.42 11.25 -9.62
C ASP A 76 -4.90 10.38 -10.77
N ARG A 77 -4.27 9.22 -10.94
CA ARG A 77 -4.67 8.26 -11.97
C ARG A 77 -6.12 7.81 -11.80
N TRP A 78 -6.55 7.51 -10.57
CA TRP A 78 -7.92 7.10 -10.28
C TRP A 78 -8.93 8.20 -10.64
N LEU A 79 -8.62 9.45 -10.32
CA LEU A 79 -9.49 10.57 -10.66
C LEU A 79 -9.55 10.80 -12.17
N ASP A 80 -8.41 10.72 -12.87
CA ASP A 80 -8.30 11.04 -14.28
C ASP A 80 -8.77 9.92 -15.21
N GLU A 81 -8.46 8.67 -14.89
CA GLU A 81 -8.76 7.53 -15.76
C GLU A 81 -10.08 6.82 -15.38
N TYR A 82 -10.37 6.68 -14.08
CA TYR A 82 -11.50 5.86 -13.62
C TYR A 82 -12.73 6.69 -13.25
N LYS A 83 -12.56 7.91 -12.79
CA LYS A 83 -13.68 8.78 -12.37
C LYS A 83 -14.04 9.85 -13.39
N ALA A 84 -13.14 10.22 -14.28
CA ALA A 84 -13.45 11.17 -15.35
C ALA A 84 -14.63 10.66 -16.20
N GLY A 85 -15.63 11.51 -16.38
CA GLY A 85 -16.84 11.19 -17.15
C GLY A 85 -17.86 10.29 -16.44
N THR A 86 -17.54 9.70 -15.26
CA THR A 86 -18.47 8.83 -14.53
C THR A 86 -19.23 9.52 -13.41
N ILE A 87 -18.77 10.70 -12.98
CA ILE A 87 -19.35 11.51 -11.91
C ILE A 87 -19.53 12.95 -12.35
N ARG A 88 -20.42 13.67 -11.67
CA ARG A 88 -20.67 15.09 -11.96
C ARG A 88 -19.41 15.93 -11.69
N HIS A 89 -19.26 17.03 -12.44
CA HIS A 89 -18.11 17.93 -12.32
C HIS A 89 -17.92 18.47 -10.89
N SER A 90 -19.00 18.82 -10.19
CA SER A 90 -18.95 19.26 -8.80
C SER A 90 -18.43 18.19 -7.84
N THR A 91 -18.84 16.94 -8.07
CA THR A 91 -18.34 15.79 -7.27
C THR A 91 -16.86 15.54 -7.55
N MET A 92 -16.44 15.60 -8.81
CA MET A 92 -15.05 15.49 -9.22
C MET A 92 -14.19 16.57 -8.56
N TYR A 93 -14.66 17.81 -8.58
CA TYR A 93 -13.99 18.92 -7.91
C TYR A 93 -13.81 18.64 -6.42
N GLY A 94 -14.85 18.20 -5.72
CA GLY A 94 -14.78 17.83 -4.32
C GLY A 94 -13.76 16.72 -4.05
N TYR A 95 -13.74 15.67 -4.86
CA TYR A 95 -12.77 14.56 -4.71
C TYR A 95 -11.32 15.03 -4.91
N ARG A 96 -11.07 15.90 -5.91
CA ARG A 96 -9.73 16.49 -6.11
C ARG A 96 -9.30 17.34 -4.92
N GLN A 97 -10.20 18.12 -4.37
CA GLN A 97 -9.92 18.94 -3.18
C GLN A 97 -9.61 18.08 -1.96
N TYR A 98 -10.41 17.02 -1.70
CA TYR A 98 -10.14 16.11 -0.59
C TYR A 98 -8.78 15.39 -0.76
N ALA A 99 -8.49 14.91 -1.96
CA ALA A 99 -7.20 14.29 -2.24
C ALA A 99 -6.04 15.26 -2.00
N ARG A 100 -6.13 16.49 -2.53
CA ARG A 100 -5.09 17.52 -2.46
C ARG A 100 -4.86 18.03 -1.04
N LEU A 101 -5.94 18.35 -0.32
CA LEU A 101 -5.85 19.04 0.97
C LEU A 101 -5.65 18.11 2.16
N TYR A 102 -6.22 16.90 2.11
CA TYR A 102 -6.29 16.04 3.28
C TYR A 102 -5.51 14.74 3.14
N ILE A 103 -5.50 14.12 1.97
CA ILE A 103 -4.90 12.79 1.81
C ILE A 103 -3.43 12.89 1.42
N LYS A 104 -3.15 13.60 0.33
CA LYS A 104 -1.79 13.69 -0.22
C LYS A 104 -0.75 14.28 0.75
N PRO A 105 -1.05 15.33 1.53
CA PRO A 105 -0.08 15.89 2.48
C PRO A 105 0.32 14.92 3.60
N ILE A 106 -0.50 13.91 3.88
CA ILE A 106 -0.28 12.97 5.01
C ILE A 106 0.20 11.60 4.52
N LEU A 107 -0.41 11.08 3.46
CA LEU A 107 -0.18 9.73 2.96
C LEU A 107 0.26 9.68 1.50
N GLY A 108 0.31 10.81 0.80
CA GLY A 108 0.54 10.87 -0.65
C GLY A 108 1.85 10.21 -1.10
N ASP A 109 2.93 10.39 -0.36
CA ASP A 109 4.25 9.84 -0.69
C ASP A 109 4.42 8.37 -0.28
N LYS A 110 3.41 7.80 0.41
CA LYS A 110 3.48 6.43 0.87
C LYS A 110 3.07 5.47 -0.23
N VAL A 111 3.89 4.44 -0.46
CA VAL A 111 3.56 3.37 -1.41
C VAL A 111 2.30 2.65 -0.95
N ILE A 112 1.33 2.45 -1.84
CA ILE A 112 0.01 1.88 -1.52
C ILE A 112 0.13 0.55 -0.75
N SER A 113 0.99 -0.35 -1.22
CA SER A 113 1.21 -1.65 -0.58
C SER A 113 1.83 -1.59 0.82
N ARG A 114 2.24 -0.40 1.28
CA ARG A 114 2.80 -0.16 2.61
C ARG A 114 1.89 0.63 3.54
N ILE A 115 0.72 1.02 3.06
CA ILE A 115 -0.28 1.72 3.88
C ILE A 115 -0.94 0.72 4.81
N THR A 116 -0.96 1.03 6.09
CA THR A 116 -1.58 0.21 7.13
C THR A 116 -2.83 0.88 7.69
N SER A 117 -3.69 0.10 8.35
CA SER A 117 -4.85 0.64 9.07
C SER A 117 -4.44 1.69 10.11
N THR A 118 -3.28 1.52 10.73
CA THR A 118 -2.72 2.49 11.69
C THR A 118 -2.38 3.82 11.03
N ASP A 119 -1.86 3.82 9.80
CA ASP A 119 -1.57 5.04 9.06
C ASP A 119 -2.85 5.82 8.76
N ILE A 120 -3.90 5.12 8.33
CA ILE A 120 -5.21 5.71 8.06
C ILE A 120 -5.82 6.28 9.36
N GLN A 121 -5.73 5.54 10.46
CA GLN A 121 -6.23 5.99 11.76
C GLN A 121 -5.49 7.24 12.26
N ARG A 122 -4.17 7.30 12.08
CA ARG A 122 -3.37 8.48 12.42
C ARG A 122 -3.77 9.68 11.55
N MET A 123 -4.03 9.47 10.26
CA MET A 123 -4.54 10.52 9.38
C MET A 123 -5.87 11.08 9.90
N TYR A 124 -6.85 10.23 10.20
CA TYR A 124 -8.12 10.68 10.76
C TYR A 124 -7.97 11.42 12.10
N THR A 125 -7.12 10.91 12.99
CA THR A 125 -6.87 11.57 14.28
C THR A 125 -6.25 12.96 14.08
N LYS A 126 -5.30 13.08 13.15
CA LYS A 126 -4.68 14.36 12.79
C LYS A 126 -5.73 15.33 12.25
N LEU A 127 -6.51 14.92 11.25
CA LEU A 127 -7.54 15.77 10.64
C LEU A 127 -8.62 16.19 11.64
N LYS A 128 -9.01 15.31 12.56
CA LYS A 128 -9.98 15.64 13.61
C LYS A 128 -9.44 16.72 14.57
N ARG A 129 -8.14 16.69 14.84
CA ARG A 129 -7.48 17.67 15.74
C ARG A 129 -7.24 19.01 15.05
N GLU A 130 -6.83 18.99 13.78
CA GLU A 130 -6.42 20.17 13.04
C GLU A 130 -7.62 20.92 12.37
N GLY A 131 -8.81 20.31 12.37
CA GLY A 131 -10.00 20.90 11.82
C GLY A 131 -10.05 20.91 10.28
N ARG A 132 -10.93 21.74 9.73
CA ARG A 132 -11.15 21.85 8.29
C ARG A 132 -10.17 22.83 7.66
N ILE A 133 -9.51 22.42 6.57
CA ILE A 133 -8.65 23.31 5.80
C ILE A 133 -9.50 24.14 4.82
N HIS A 134 -9.39 25.45 4.89
CA HIS A 134 -9.98 26.36 3.93
C HIS A 134 -8.89 26.95 3.03
N GLU A 135 -9.15 26.99 1.72
CA GLU A 135 -8.31 27.71 0.78
C GLU A 135 -8.82 29.18 0.75
N HIS A 136 -7.99 30.09 1.23
CA HIS A 136 -8.30 31.50 1.16
C HIS A 136 -7.64 32.11 -0.09
N PRO A 137 -8.39 32.84 -0.94
CA PRO A 137 -7.86 33.41 -2.20
C PRO A 137 -6.63 34.29 -2.04
N GLU A 138 -6.52 35.01 -0.91
CA GLU A 138 -5.45 35.99 -0.68
C GLU A 138 -4.32 35.47 0.22
N TYR A 139 -4.60 34.51 1.11
CA TYR A 139 -3.65 34.09 2.16
C TYR A 139 -3.27 32.60 2.10
N GLY A 140 -3.68 31.88 1.07
CA GLY A 140 -3.44 30.45 0.95
C GLY A 140 -4.32 29.61 1.88
N TYR A 141 -3.77 28.52 2.44
CA TYR A 141 -4.51 27.59 3.28
C TYR A 141 -4.54 28.05 4.73
N GLN A 142 -5.74 28.11 5.32
CA GLN A 142 -5.93 28.35 6.75
C GLN A 142 -6.70 27.19 7.37
N LEU A 143 -6.34 26.85 8.61
CA LEU A 143 -7.11 25.91 9.43
C LEU A 143 -8.28 26.70 10.04
N SER A 144 -9.49 26.13 10.02
CA SER A 144 -10.62 26.66 10.77
C SER A 144 -10.61 26.09 12.18
N ASP A 145 -10.79 26.95 13.17
CA ASP A 145 -11.01 26.56 14.56
C ASP A 145 -12.28 25.72 14.74
#